data_77bedd33b779fafe7b5046e4ceff4e8a
#
_entry.id   77bedd33b779fafe7b5046e4ceff4e8a
#
_cell.length_a   1.000
_cell.length_b   1.000
_cell.length_c   1.000
_cell.angle_alpha   90.00
_cell.angle_beta   90.00
_cell.angle_gamma   90.00
#
_symmetry.space_group_name_H-M   'P 1'
#
loop_
_entity.id
_entity.type
_entity.pdbx_description
1 polymer ?
#
loop_
_entity_poly.entity_id
_entity_poly.type
_entity_poly.pdbx_seq_one_letter_code
_entity_poly.pdbx_strand_id
1 'polypeptide(L)'
;MEKLREHTGESIQLYEVTGNTRTCIATREPESGLHNVVPVGRQLPLSSGSAARIIAAYVDVNIEDASFTLQDIEAARSQGYSESIEEREAGLASISAPVFDEAGTFLAVLSISGSVERFQPSPAPKYADTLTAAARELSSQL
;
A
#
# COMPACT_ATOMS: atom_id res chain seq x y z
N MET A 1 -1.22 -11.89 -5.53
CA MET A 1 -0.58 -10.69 -6.15
C MET A 1 -0.60 -10.71 -7.67
N GLU A 2 -0.35 -11.85 -8.28
CA GLU A 2 -0.35 -11.95 -9.75
C GLU A 2 -1.70 -11.63 -10.36
N LYS A 3 -2.79 -12.14 -9.78
CA LYS A 3 -4.14 -11.84 -10.25
C LYS A 3 -4.47 -10.36 -10.14
N LEU A 4 -4.00 -9.72 -9.07
CA LEU A 4 -4.22 -8.28 -8.85
C LEU A 4 -3.49 -7.46 -9.92
N ARG A 5 -2.26 -7.83 -10.23
CA ARG A 5 -1.50 -7.20 -11.31
C ARG A 5 -2.22 -7.33 -12.65
N GLU A 6 -2.67 -8.52 -12.98
CA GLU A 6 -3.39 -8.79 -14.23
C GLU A 6 -4.70 -8.00 -14.33
N HIS A 7 -5.44 -7.94 -13.23
CA HIS A 7 -6.72 -7.23 -13.18
C HIS A 7 -6.55 -5.71 -13.30
N THR A 8 -5.54 -5.15 -12.64
CA THR A 8 -5.36 -3.68 -12.58
C THR A 8 -4.44 -3.13 -13.64
N GLY A 9 -3.47 -3.93 -14.13
CA GLY A 9 -2.41 -3.45 -15.01
C GLY A 9 -1.42 -2.52 -14.32
N GLU A 10 -1.42 -2.47 -13.00
CA GLU A 10 -0.55 -1.59 -12.20
C GLU A 10 0.51 -2.38 -11.45
N SER A 11 1.45 -1.66 -10.83
CA SER A 11 2.48 -2.26 -9.98
C SER A 11 1.88 -2.66 -8.64
N ILE A 12 2.22 -3.86 -8.19
CA ILE A 12 1.75 -4.41 -6.91
C ILE A 12 2.95 -4.64 -6.01
N GLN A 13 2.90 -4.17 -4.78
CA GLN A 13 3.95 -4.39 -3.80
C GLN A 13 3.36 -4.95 -2.51
N LEU A 14 4.16 -5.78 -1.83
CA LEU A 14 3.87 -6.24 -0.48
C LEU A 14 5.00 -5.77 0.42
N TYR A 15 4.66 -5.08 1.51
CA TYR A 15 5.63 -4.53 2.45
C TYR A 15 5.47 -5.12 3.83
N GLU A 16 6.60 -5.28 4.55
CA GLU A 16 6.57 -5.54 5.98
C GLU A 16 7.30 -4.43 6.72
N VAL A 17 7.00 -4.29 8.02
CA VAL A 17 7.64 -3.27 8.87
C VAL A 17 8.99 -3.82 9.35
N THR A 18 10.03 -3.03 9.21
CA THR A 18 11.39 -3.36 9.64
C THR A 18 11.94 -2.15 10.38
N GLY A 19 11.85 -2.16 11.73
CA GLY A 19 12.24 -1.00 12.53
C GLY A 19 11.39 0.23 12.18
N ASN A 20 12.03 1.30 11.72
CA ASN A 20 11.36 2.55 11.34
C ASN A 20 11.16 2.68 9.83
N THR A 21 11.25 1.57 9.10
CA THR A 21 11.06 1.55 7.65
C THR A 21 10.07 0.47 7.26
N ARG A 22 9.64 0.51 6.00
CA ARG A 22 8.95 -0.60 5.38
C ARG A 22 9.85 -1.20 4.31
N THR A 23 9.86 -2.52 4.24
CA THR A 23 10.69 -3.25 3.29
C THR A 23 9.79 -3.97 2.29
N CYS A 24 10.05 -3.79 1.00
CA CYS A 24 9.34 -4.51 -0.04
C CYS A 24 9.76 -5.97 -0.02
N ILE A 25 8.83 -6.88 0.26
CA ILE A 25 9.13 -8.32 0.35
C ILE A 25 8.64 -9.09 -0.88
N ALA A 26 7.74 -8.50 -1.65
CA ALA A 26 7.29 -9.09 -2.92
C ALA A 26 6.79 -7.99 -3.83
N THR A 27 6.95 -8.17 -5.11
CA THR A 27 6.49 -7.20 -6.12
C THR A 27 6.03 -7.93 -7.37
N ARG A 28 5.04 -7.33 -8.04
CA ARG A 28 4.62 -7.74 -9.40
C ARG A 28 4.47 -6.48 -10.21
N GLU A 29 5.16 -6.43 -11.35
CA GLU A 29 5.17 -5.25 -12.20
C GLU A 29 4.39 -5.50 -13.49
N PRO A 30 3.79 -4.47 -14.11
CA PRO A 30 3.16 -4.61 -15.41
C PRO A 30 4.18 -5.05 -16.45
N GLU A 31 3.72 -5.77 -17.46
CA GLU A 31 4.60 -6.27 -18.50
C GLU A 31 5.13 -5.16 -19.41
N SER A 32 4.39 -4.05 -19.52
CA SER A 32 4.75 -2.95 -20.41
C SER A 32 4.26 -1.62 -19.86
N GLY A 33 4.81 -0.53 -20.41
CA GLY A 33 4.43 0.83 -20.07
C GLY A 33 5.22 1.39 -18.91
N LEU A 34 5.02 2.68 -18.64
CA LEU A 34 5.64 3.34 -17.50
C LEU A 34 4.94 2.91 -16.20
N HIS A 35 5.71 2.49 -15.22
CA HIS A 35 5.17 2.04 -13.94
C HIS A 35 6.17 2.31 -12.82
N ASN A 36 5.65 2.29 -11.59
CA ASN A 36 6.47 2.44 -10.40
C ASN A 36 7.23 1.15 -10.13
N VAL A 37 8.54 1.25 -9.99
CA VAL A 37 9.41 0.10 -9.72
C VAL A 37 9.90 0.16 -8.29
N VAL A 38 9.52 -0.84 -7.48
CA VAL A 38 10.03 -1.00 -6.12
C VAL A 38 10.59 -2.43 -6.03
N PRO A 39 11.92 -2.58 -6.12
CA PRO A 39 12.51 -3.92 -6.08
C PRO A 39 12.39 -4.56 -4.70
N VAL A 40 12.35 -5.88 -4.67
CA VAL A 40 12.38 -6.64 -3.41
C VAL A 40 13.63 -6.28 -2.62
N GLY A 41 13.47 -6.03 -1.33
CA GLY A 41 14.53 -5.60 -0.44
C GLY A 41 14.67 -4.10 -0.27
N ARG A 42 13.98 -3.31 -1.11
CA ARG A 42 14.03 -1.86 -0.96
C ARG A 42 13.32 -1.42 0.31
N GLN A 43 14.00 -0.55 1.07
CA GLN A 43 13.44 0.05 2.28
C GLN A 43 12.95 1.48 1.97
N LEU A 44 11.75 1.79 2.43
CA LEU A 44 11.15 3.12 2.28
C LEU A 44 10.78 3.67 3.65
N PRO A 45 10.78 4.98 3.82
CA PRO A 45 10.43 5.58 5.11
C PRO A 45 8.94 5.40 5.44
N LEU A 46 8.60 5.53 6.73
CA LEU A 46 7.23 5.49 7.21
C LEU A 46 6.58 6.88 7.29
N SER A 47 7.24 7.91 6.76
CA SER A 47 6.77 9.29 6.83
C SER A 47 5.81 9.68 5.71
N SER A 48 5.70 8.90 4.64
CA SER A 48 4.83 9.24 3.51
C SER A 48 4.37 8.01 2.75
N GLY A 49 3.25 8.16 2.05
CA GLY A 49 2.67 7.13 1.20
C GLY A 49 1.54 6.35 1.86
N SER A 50 0.73 5.71 1.03
CA SER A 50 -0.44 4.98 1.52
C SER A 50 -0.08 3.80 2.42
N ALA A 51 1.00 3.08 2.11
CA ALA A 51 1.47 1.97 2.96
C ALA A 51 1.90 2.46 4.34
N ALA A 52 2.55 3.64 4.41
CA ALA A 52 2.95 4.23 5.68
C ALA A 52 1.74 4.56 6.56
N ARG A 53 0.66 5.06 5.98
CA ARG A 53 -0.59 5.33 6.70
C ARG A 53 -1.21 4.07 7.28
N ILE A 54 -1.19 2.98 6.53
CA ILE A 54 -1.70 1.68 7.00
C ILE A 54 -0.85 1.18 8.17
N ILE A 55 0.47 1.26 8.06
CA ILE A 55 1.36 0.83 9.14
C ILE A 55 1.10 1.65 10.41
N ALA A 56 0.98 2.97 10.27
CA ALA A 56 0.69 3.85 11.40
C ALA A 56 -0.66 3.52 12.07
N ALA A 57 -1.62 3.01 11.29
CA ALA A 57 -2.95 2.66 11.80
C ALA A 57 -2.93 1.38 12.65
N TYR A 58 -2.01 0.46 12.40
CA TYR A 58 -2.02 -0.86 13.03
C TYR A 58 -0.78 -1.20 13.83
N VAL A 59 0.29 -0.43 13.70
CA VAL A 59 1.55 -0.68 14.39
C VAL A 59 1.94 0.56 15.21
N ASP A 60 2.38 0.36 16.44
CA ASP A 60 2.88 1.45 17.27
C ASP A 60 4.31 1.77 16.85
N VAL A 61 4.44 2.76 15.98
CA VAL A 61 5.72 3.23 15.45
C VAL A 61 5.87 4.72 15.71
N ASN A 62 7.10 5.15 15.95
CA ASN A 62 7.41 6.56 16.12
C ASN A 62 7.80 7.14 14.76
N ILE A 63 6.92 7.95 14.19
CA ILE A 63 7.12 8.53 12.87
C ILE A 63 7.40 10.02 13.01
N GLU A 64 8.58 10.45 12.55
CA GLU A 64 8.94 11.86 12.51
C GLU A 64 8.60 12.41 11.12
N ASP A 65 8.17 13.68 11.09
CA ASP A 65 7.88 14.41 9.85
C ASP A 65 6.89 13.70 8.91
N ALA A 66 5.85 13.09 9.49
CA ALA A 66 4.83 12.42 8.69
C ALA A 66 4.08 13.41 7.81
N SER A 67 3.84 13.03 6.56
CA SER A 67 3.06 13.82 5.60
C SER A 67 1.56 13.63 5.77
N PHE A 68 1.12 12.87 6.75
CA PHE A 68 -0.29 12.57 7.04
C PHE A 68 -0.61 12.89 8.50
N THR A 69 -1.89 13.07 8.79
CA THR A 69 -2.39 13.48 10.10
C THR A 69 -2.92 12.29 10.89
N LEU A 70 -3.23 12.51 12.19
CA LEU A 70 -3.93 11.51 12.99
C LEU A 70 -5.31 11.18 12.39
N GLN A 71 -5.98 12.14 11.78
CA GLN A 71 -7.24 11.91 11.10
C GLN A 71 -7.08 10.96 9.92
N ASP A 72 -5.99 11.11 9.16
CA ASP A 72 -5.67 10.21 8.06
C ASP A 72 -5.45 8.78 8.55
N ILE A 73 -4.76 8.63 9.69
CA ILE A 73 -4.51 7.33 10.31
C ILE A 73 -5.82 6.68 10.76
N GLU A 74 -6.69 7.45 11.41
CA GLU A 74 -7.99 6.93 11.85
C GLU A 74 -8.89 6.56 10.68
N ALA A 75 -8.88 7.34 9.61
CA ALA A 75 -9.62 7.03 8.39
C ALA A 75 -9.12 5.71 7.79
N ALA A 76 -7.80 5.50 7.75
CA ALA A 76 -7.21 4.27 7.24
C ALA A 76 -7.68 3.05 8.05
N ARG A 77 -7.71 3.17 9.38
CA ARG A 77 -8.18 2.10 10.26
C ARG A 77 -9.67 1.83 10.07
N SER A 78 -10.45 2.87 9.98
CA SER A 78 -11.91 2.80 9.89
C SER A 78 -12.38 2.20 8.56
N GLN A 79 -11.77 2.61 7.45
CA GLN A 79 -12.21 2.18 6.12
C GLN A 79 -11.50 0.92 5.61
N GLY A 80 -10.37 0.54 6.21
CA GLY A 80 -9.63 -0.67 5.83
C GLY A 80 -8.69 -0.50 4.65
N TYR A 81 -8.48 0.73 4.20
CA TYR A 81 -7.50 1.05 3.17
C TYR A 81 -7.08 2.52 3.32
N SER A 82 -6.03 2.89 2.63
CA SER A 82 -5.58 4.28 2.56
C SER A 82 -5.05 4.57 1.17
N GLU A 83 -5.18 5.81 0.72
CA GLU A 83 -4.63 6.23 -0.57
C GLU A 83 -3.72 7.44 -0.38
N SER A 84 -2.80 7.63 -1.33
CA SER A 84 -1.95 8.82 -1.38
C SER A 84 -1.77 9.26 -2.83
N ILE A 85 -1.63 10.57 -3.01
CA ILE A 85 -1.45 11.19 -4.31
C ILE A 85 -0.25 12.12 -4.20
N GLU A 86 0.83 11.77 -4.90
CA GLU A 86 2.07 12.54 -4.96
C GLU A 86 2.76 12.83 -3.62
N GLU A 87 2.50 12.00 -2.58
CA GLU A 87 3.15 12.18 -1.28
C GLU A 87 4.62 11.78 -1.30
N ARG A 88 4.92 10.61 -1.85
CA ARG A 88 6.27 10.07 -1.88
C ARG A 88 7.04 10.59 -3.09
N GLU A 89 6.37 10.73 -4.22
CA GLU A 89 6.97 11.08 -5.48
C GLU A 89 5.95 11.77 -6.39
N ALA A 90 6.37 12.83 -7.07
CA ALA A 90 5.50 13.56 -8.01
C ALA A 90 5.03 12.62 -9.13
N GLY A 91 3.77 12.72 -9.50
CA GLY A 91 3.18 11.90 -10.55
C GLY A 91 2.79 10.49 -10.13
N LEU A 92 3.05 10.11 -8.89
CA LEU A 92 2.77 8.77 -8.36
C LEU A 92 1.58 8.80 -7.41
N ALA A 93 0.67 7.85 -7.59
CA ALA A 93 -0.43 7.62 -6.67
C ALA A 93 -0.42 6.15 -6.22
N SER A 94 -0.97 5.88 -5.06
CA SER A 94 -1.06 4.52 -4.54
C SER A 94 -2.26 4.34 -3.63
N ILE A 95 -2.65 3.07 -3.46
CA ILE A 95 -3.65 2.66 -2.49
C ILE A 95 -3.13 1.40 -1.79
N SER A 96 -3.32 1.32 -0.48
CA SER A 96 -2.79 0.22 0.33
C SER A 96 -3.85 -0.30 1.29
N ALA A 97 -3.76 -1.58 1.60
CA ALA A 97 -4.62 -2.26 2.57
C ALA A 97 -3.80 -3.18 3.47
N PRO A 98 -4.23 -3.39 4.71
CA PRO A 98 -3.51 -4.28 5.62
C PRO A 98 -3.76 -5.75 5.28
N VAL A 99 -2.77 -6.59 5.57
CA VAL A 99 -2.87 -8.04 5.50
C VAL A 99 -2.68 -8.57 6.92
N PHE A 100 -3.65 -9.36 7.40
CA PHE A 100 -3.63 -9.95 8.74
C PHE A 100 -3.45 -11.45 8.66
N ASP A 101 -2.99 -12.08 9.75
CA ASP A 101 -3.03 -13.53 9.87
C ASP A 101 -4.42 -14.00 10.33
N GLU A 102 -4.59 -15.30 10.50
CA GLU A 102 -5.87 -15.88 10.95
C GLU A 102 -6.30 -15.39 12.33
N ALA A 103 -5.35 -15.03 13.18
CA ALA A 103 -5.62 -14.50 14.52
C ALA A 103 -5.96 -13.01 14.51
N GLY A 104 -5.88 -12.35 13.35
CA GLY A 104 -6.13 -10.92 13.23
C GLY A 104 -4.91 -10.06 13.52
N THR A 105 -3.72 -10.65 13.59
CA THR A 105 -2.48 -9.91 13.79
C THR A 105 -2.00 -9.30 12.48
N PHE A 106 -1.63 -8.03 12.51
CA PHE A 106 -1.10 -7.34 11.34
C PHE A 106 0.22 -7.96 10.89
N LEU A 107 0.32 -8.31 9.61
CA LEU A 107 1.52 -8.92 9.03
C LEU A 107 2.21 -8.04 8.01
N ALA A 108 1.44 -7.43 7.12
CA ALA A 108 2.00 -6.78 5.95
C ALA A 108 1.02 -5.78 5.36
N VAL A 109 1.50 -5.03 4.36
CA VAL A 109 0.68 -4.08 3.59
C VAL A 109 0.75 -4.45 2.12
N LEU A 110 -0.41 -4.58 1.50
CA LEU A 110 -0.55 -4.81 0.06
C LEU A 110 -0.85 -3.47 -0.60
N SER A 111 -0.10 -3.10 -1.64
CA SER A 111 -0.22 -1.81 -2.30
C SER A 111 -0.36 -1.95 -3.81
N ILE A 112 -1.17 -1.06 -4.40
CA ILE A 112 -1.25 -0.84 -5.84
C ILE A 112 -0.71 0.57 -6.08
N SER A 113 0.27 0.71 -6.97
CA SER A 113 0.86 2.02 -7.28
C SER A 113 0.99 2.23 -8.79
N GLY A 114 0.90 3.49 -9.20
CA GLY A 114 1.01 3.85 -10.61
C GLY A 114 0.92 5.35 -10.81
N SER A 115 0.74 5.78 -12.06
CA SER A 115 0.66 7.19 -12.37
C SER A 115 -0.65 7.82 -11.89
N VAL A 116 -0.56 9.07 -11.45
CA VAL A 116 -1.73 9.85 -11.02
C VAL A 116 -2.79 9.89 -12.12
N GLU A 117 -2.38 9.98 -13.37
CA GLU A 117 -3.31 10.08 -14.50
C GLU A 117 -4.22 8.84 -14.61
N ARG A 118 -3.67 7.65 -14.39
CA ARG A 118 -4.46 6.41 -14.46
C ARG A 118 -5.36 6.22 -13.26
N PHE A 119 -5.11 6.91 -12.16
CA PHE A 119 -5.84 6.78 -10.90
C PHE A 119 -6.84 7.91 -10.66
N GLN A 120 -7.24 8.61 -11.70
CA GLN A 120 -8.20 9.72 -11.58
C GLN A 120 -9.61 9.20 -11.25
N PRO A 121 -10.38 9.91 -10.39
CA PRO A 121 -10.02 11.11 -9.63
C PRO A 121 -9.09 10.82 -8.44
N SER A 122 -9.03 9.55 -7.99
CA SER A 122 -8.13 9.05 -6.96
C SER A 122 -8.11 7.52 -7.04
N PRO A 123 -7.18 6.83 -6.37
CA PRO A 123 -7.11 5.36 -6.43
C PRO A 123 -8.33 4.63 -5.88
N ALA A 124 -8.93 5.13 -4.80
CA ALA A 124 -9.95 4.38 -4.06
C ALA A 124 -11.20 4.02 -4.87
N PRO A 125 -11.85 4.96 -5.60
CA PRO A 125 -13.03 4.60 -6.36
C PRO A 125 -12.81 3.50 -7.38
N LYS A 126 -11.58 3.39 -7.88
CA LYS A 126 -11.23 2.42 -8.90
C LYS A 126 -10.83 1.07 -8.32
N TYR A 127 -10.08 1.06 -7.23
CA TYR A 127 -9.41 -0.15 -6.77
C TYR A 127 -9.64 -0.57 -5.32
N ALA A 128 -10.33 0.22 -4.49
CA ALA A 128 -10.47 -0.10 -3.07
C ALA A 128 -11.06 -1.49 -2.82
N ASP A 129 -12.15 -1.83 -3.47
CA ASP A 129 -12.81 -3.12 -3.28
C ASP A 129 -11.95 -4.28 -3.78
N THR A 130 -11.35 -4.10 -4.94
CA THR A 130 -10.45 -5.10 -5.54
C THR A 130 -9.25 -5.37 -4.63
N LEU A 131 -8.66 -4.30 -4.11
CA LEU A 131 -7.49 -4.38 -3.23
C LEU A 131 -7.81 -5.07 -1.90
N THR A 132 -8.90 -4.66 -1.25
CA THR A 132 -9.27 -5.23 0.06
C THR A 132 -9.64 -6.70 -0.07
N ALA A 133 -10.28 -7.09 -1.17
CA ALA A 133 -10.57 -8.50 -1.45
C ALA A 133 -9.27 -9.30 -1.65
N ALA A 134 -8.31 -8.75 -2.38
CA ALA A 134 -7.02 -9.39 -2.61
C ALA A 134 -6.23 -9.53 -1.31
N ALA A 135 -6.28 -8.52 -0.43
CA ALA A 135 -5.62 -8.57 0.88
C ALA A 135 -6.19 -9.68 1.77
N ARG A 136 -7.51 -9.87 1.75
CA ARG A 136 -8.17 -10.96 2.48
C ARG A 136 -7.78 -12.33 1.93
N GLU A 137 -7.72 -12.46 0.62
CA GLU A 137 -7.29 -13.71 -0.02
C GLU A 137 -5.86 -14.05 0.33
N LEU A 138 -4.97 -13.05 0.32
CA LEU A 138 -3.56 -13.23 0.69
C LEU A 138 -3.45 -13.64 2.15
N SER A 139 -4.26 -13.06 3.04
CA SER A 139 -4.31 -13.40 4.46
C SER A 139 -4.59 -14.88 4.66
N SER A 140 -5.50 -15.47 3.90
CA SER A 140 -5.85 -16.88 4.02
C SER A 140 -4.73 -17.83 3.55
N GLN A 141 -3.73 -17.32 2.83
CA GLN A 141 -2.60 -18.09 2.32
C GLN A 141 -1.35 -18.03 3.21
N LEU A 142 -1.40 -17.23 4.26
CA LEU A 142 -0.23 -17.00 5.13
C LEU A 142 -0.27 -17.78 6.44
#